data_7a8ec588733753d979531d9cca3c43cd
#
_entry.id   7a8ec588733753d979531d9cca3c43cd
#
_cell.length_a   1.000
_cell.length_b   1.000
_cell.length_c   1.000
_cell.angle_alpha   90.00
_cell.angle_beta   90.00
_cell.angle_gamma   90.00
#
_symmetry.space_group_name_H-M   'P 1'
#
loop_
_entity.id
_entity.type
_entity.pdbx_description
1 polymer ?
#
loop_
_entity_poly.entity_id
_entity_poly.type
_entity_poly.pdbx_seq_one_letter_code
_entity_poly.pdbx_strand_id
1 'polypeptide(L)' 'MIRRYSGDKKSIEARTTDNGRTWSVKFFDTGRLTEYSGGSLAEVDALAAKHQLKLDR' A
#
# COMPACT_ATOMS: atom_id res chain seq x y z
N MET A 1 -8.07 -1.01 10.28
CA MET A 1 -7.10 0.08 10.08
C MET A 1 -6.69 0.13 8.62
N ILE A 2 -6.64 1.32 8.05
CA ILE A 2 -6.33 1.52 6.64
C ILE A 2 -5.23 2.55 6.53
N ARG A 3 -4.25 2.30 5.67
CA ARG A 3 -3.22 3.28 5.30
C ARG A 3 -3.31 3.51 3.79
N ARG A 4 -3.18 4.76 3.39
CA ARG A 4 -3.19 5.12 1.98
C ARG A 4 -1.94 5.89 1.63
N TYR A 5 -1.39 5.59 0.47
CA TYR A 5 -0.21 6.25 -0.08
C TYR A 5 -0.57 6.75 -1.47
N SER A 6 -0.08 7.91 -1.84
CA SER A 6 -0.35 8.44 -3.17
C SER A 6 0.87 9.09 -3.77
N GLY A 7 0.89 9.15 -5.08
CA GLY A 7 1.94 9.77 -5.87
C GLY A 7 1.42 10.08 -7.26
N ASP A 8 2.34 10.30 -8.21
CA ASP A 8 1.98 10.63 -9.58
C ASP A 8 1.44 9.39 -10.29
N LYS A 9 0.13 9.38 -10.57
CA LYS A 9 -0.57 8.31 -11.30
C LYS A 9 -0.52 6.94 -10.62
N LYS A 10 -0.11 6.88 -9.35
CA LYS A 10 -0.01 5.65 -8.59
C LYS A 10 -0.54 5.87 -7.20
N SER A 11 -1.09 4.81 -6.62
CA SER A 11 -1.54 4.86 -5.23
C SER A 11 -1.53 3.46 -4.63
N ILE A 12 -1.49 3.42 -3.31
CA ILE A 12 -1.59 2.18 -2.55
C ILE A 12 -2.67 2.35 -1.49
N GLU A 13 -3.53 1.34 -1.35
CA GLU A 13 -4.41 1.21 -0.21
C GLU A 13 -4.03 -0.07 0.52
N ALA A 14 -3.59 0.06 1.77
CA ALA A 14 -3.22 -1.06 2.61
C ALA A 14 -4.22 -1.20 3.74
N ARG A 15 -4.67 -2.41 3.99
CA ARG A 15 -5.65 -2.71 5.04
C ARG A 15 -5.16 -3.85 5.90
N THR A 16 -5.35 -3.74 7.22
CA THR A 16 -5.08 -4.81 8.16
C THR A 16 -6.32 -5.12 8.97
N THR A 17 -6.51 -6.41 9.30
CA THR A 17 -7.60 -6.86 10.16
C THR A 17 -7.08 -7.58 11.42
N ASP A 18 -5.76 -7.61 11.61
CA ASP A 18 -5.11 -8.32 12.72
C ASP A 18 -4.13 -7.41 13.48
N ASN A 19 -4.52 -6.15 13.66
CA ASN A 19 -3.76 -5.15 14.41
C ASN A 19 -2.39 -4.83 13.79
N GLY A 20 -2.26 -4.97 12.48
CA GLY A 20 -1.04 -4.58 11.79
C GLY A 20 -0.02 -5.69 11.59
N ARG A 21 -0.38 -6.93 11.91
CA ARG A 21 0.52 -8.08 11.69
C ARG A 21 0.69 -8.39 10.21
N THR A 22 -0.44 -8.44 9.50
CA THR A 22 -0.43 -8.68 8.06
C THR A 22 -1.28 -7.63 7.38
N TRP A 23 -0.91 -7.29 6.15
CA TRP A 23 -1.56 -6.25 5.38
C TRP A 23 -1.97 -6.78 4.02
N SER A 24 -3.17 -6.41 3.58
CA SER A 24 -3.61 -6.60 2.21
C SER A 24 -3.42 -5.27 1.49
N VAL A 25 -2.81 -5.30 0.31
CA VAL A 25 -2.42 -4.10 -0.42
C VAL A 25 -3.07 -4.10 -1.79
N LYS A 26 -3.70 -2.98 -2.13
CA LYS A 26 -4.17 -2.71 -3.49
C LYS A 26 -3.28 -1.63 -4.07
N PHE A 27 -2.55 -1.98 -5.11
CA PHE A 27 -1.65 -1.07 -5.79
C PHE A 27 -2.25 -0.68 -7.13
N PHE A 28 -2.49 0.62 -7.30
CA PHE A 28 -3.00 1.18 -8.55
C PHE A 28 -1.85 1.86 -9.29
N ASP A 29 -1.66 1.49 -10.55
CA ASP A 29 -0.64 2.08 -11.39
C ASP A 29 -1.26 2.39 -12.75
N THR A 30 -1.57 3.66 -13.01
CA THR A 30 -2.10 4.15 -14.29
C THR A 30 -3.30 3.31 -14.76
N GLY A 31 -4.27 3.08 -13.85
CA GLY A 31 -5.48 2.32 -14.15
C GLY A 31 -5.34 0.81 -14.02
N ARG A 32 -4.16 0.30 -13.68
CA ARG A 32 -3.93 -1.12 -13.45
C ARG A 32 -3.95 -1.41 -11.95
N LEU A 33 -4.70 -2.41 -11.55
CA LEU A 33 -4.77 -2.85 -10.16
C LEU A 33 -3.95 -4.13 -9.96
N THR A 34 -3.09 -4.12 -8.95
CA THR A 34 -2.38 -5.31 -8.49
C THR A 34 -2.69 -5.50 -7.01
N GLU A 35 -2.97 -6.72 -6.59
CA GLU A 35 -3.27 -7.03 -5.20
C GLU A 35 -2.20 -7.92 -4.60
N TYR A 36 -1.82 -7.60 -3.36
CA TYR A 36 -0.88 -8.39 -2.57
C TYR A 36 -1.52 -8.70 -1.22
N SER A 37 -1.16 -9.81 -0.62
CA SER A 37 -1.68 -10.15 0.71
C SER A 37 -0.59 -10.81 1.56
N GLY A 38 -0.74 -10.72 2.88
CA GLY A 38 0.16 -11.37 3.83
C GLY A 38 1.45 -10.64 4.12
N GLY A 39 1.63 -9.44 3.59
CA GLY A 39 2.85 -8.66 3.81
C GLY A 39 2.87 -7.94 5.15
N SER A 40 4.07 -7.58 5.61
CA SER A 40 4.25 -6.75 6.79
C SER A 40 4.13 -5.26 6.44
N LEU A 41 3.98 -4.42 7.46
CA LEU A 41 3.96 -2.97 7.24
C LEU A 41 5.28 -2.48 6.62
N ALA A 42 6.41 -3.08 7.00
CA ALA A 42 7.70 -2.73 6.40
C ALA A 42 7.70 -2.99 4.89
N GLU A 43 7.06 -4.06 4.44
CA GLU A 43 6.93 -4.35 3.01
C GLU A 43 6.05 -3.34 2.30
N VAL A 44 4.96 -2.91 2.95
CA VAL A 44 4.09 -1.86 2.42
C VAL A 44 4.87 -0.55 2.25
N ASP A 45 5.61 -0.15 3.28
CA ASP A 45 6.42 1.06 3.22
C ASP A 45 7.51 0.97 2.16
N ALA A 46 8.13 -0.21 2.00
CA ALA A 46 9.15 -0.42 0.97
C ALA A 46 8.56 -0.31 -0.43
N LEU A 47 7.37 -0.85 -0.64
CA LEU A 47 6.69 -0.73 -1.92
C LEU A 47 6.36 0.73 -2.23
N ALA A 48 5.87 1.46 -1.24
CA ALA A 48 5.58 2.88 -1.40
C ALA A 48 6.84 3.67 -1.74
N ALA A 49 7.94 3.41 -1.06
CA ALA A 49 9.22 4.08 -1.31
C ALA A 49 9.75 3.77 -2.71
N LYS A 50 9.62 2.52 -3.14
CA LYS A 50 10.04 2.10 -4.49
C LYS A 50 9.35 2.91 -5.58
N HIS A 51 8.08 3.25 -5.38
CA HIS A 51 7.28 3.99 -6.34
C HIS A 51 7.14 5.48 -5.99
N GLN A 52 7.92 5.95 -5.01
CA GLN A 52 7.94 7.37 -4.61
C GLN A 52 6.57 7.87 -4.14
N LEU A 53 5.84 7.02 -3.46
CA LEU A 53 4.54 7.37 -2.90
C LEU A 53 4.70 7.91 -1.48
N LYS A 54 3.81 8.81 -1.10
CA LYS A 54 3.80 9.41 0.22
C LYS A 54 2.56 8.97 0.99
N LEU A 55 2.72 8.78 2.29
CA LEU A 55 1.61 8.44 3.15
C LEU A 55 0.61 9.58 3.21
N ASP A 56 -0.66 9.29 2.95
CA ASP A 56 -1.75 10.24 3.10
C ASP A 56 -2.17 10.29 4.56
N ARG A 57 -2.45 11.49 5.06
CA ARG A 57 -2.91 11.71 6.42
C ARG A 57 -4.31 12.27 6.46
#